data_f590f8d1affde54dabe967794f27935b
#
_entry.id   f590f8d1affde54dabe967794f27935b
#
_cell.length_a   1.000
_cell.length_b   1.000
_cell.length_c   1.000
_cell.angle_alpha   90.00
_cell.angle_beta   90.00
_cell.angle_gamma   90.00
#
_symmetry.space_group_name_H-M   'P 1'
#
loop_
_entity.id
_entity.type
_entity.pdbx_description
1 polymer ?
#
loop_
_entity_poly.entity_id
_entity_poly.type
_entity_poly.pdbx_seq_one_letter_code
_entity_poly.pdbx_strand_id
1 'polypeptide(L)'
;MSLQVVIFGATGTAGSAVLRECLSDSRVAEVVALTRRPLGVDAAKLREVTCHDFHDLEPVGSHLVNRDACFYCLGVSQARVRDPATYREITYDYTMAAARALLRRSPSCTFHFLTGVGTDQSGRSRMMWARVKGEAERALASVGLAGVVCWRPGFIHPFHPQEGRRFTERLSRVLYPVLRRFPGLAVSSVEFGRAMLQATLEGMRQGVLGNRDILALADRYQPQGTARGPS
;
A
#
# COMPACT_ATOMS: atom_id res chain seq x y z
N MET A 1 6.87 7.41 20.46
CA MET A 1 7.03 8.17 19.19
C MET A 1 5.76 7.96 18.39
N SER A 2 5.23 8.99 17.77
CA SER A 2 4.07 8.89 16.90
C SER A 2 4.52 8.90 15.44
N LEU A 3 3.92 8.03 14.61
CA LEU A 3 4.33 7.81 13.22
C LEU A 3 3.86 8.92 12.29
N GLN A 4 4.71 9.31 11.37
CA GLN A 4 4.39 10.15 10.22
C GLN A 4 4.46 9.29 8.95
N VAL A 5 3.34 9.12 8.29
CA VAL A 5 3.25 8.18 7.16
C VAL A 5 2.86 8.88 5.86
N VAL A 6 3.29 8.31 4.75
CA VAL A 6 2.82 8.72 3.41
C VAL A 6 2.18 7.54 2.69
N ILE A 7 1.05 7.80 2.03
CA ILE A 7 0.29 6.77 1.30
C ILE A 7 0.18 7.17 -0.17
N PHE A 8 0.64 6.28 -1.05
CA PHE A 8 0.38 6.34 -2.48
C PHE A 8 -0.74 5.37 -2.84
N GLY A 9 -1.72 5.83 -3.61
CA GLY A 9 -2.85 5.00 -4.02
C GLY A 9 -3.96 4.85 -2.96
N ALA A 10 -4.17 5.87 -2.13
CA ALA A 10 -5.18 5.91 -1.07
C ALA A 10 -6.63 5.69 -1.56
N THR A 11 -6.92 5.89 -2.85
CA THR A 11 -8.24 5.62 -3.47
C THR A 11 -8.47 4.15 -3.85
N GLY A 12 -7.42 3.30 -3.78
CA GLY A 12 -7.50 1.86 -4.10
C GLY A 12 -8.03 1.03 -2.93
N THR A 13 -8.39 -0.25 -3.20
CA THR A 13 -8.89 -1.18 -2.17
C THR A 13 -7.93 -1.34 -0.98
N ALA A 14 -6.64 -1.53 -1.26
CA ALA A 14 -5.63 -1.67 -0.22
C ALA A 14 -5.30 -0.33 0.44
N GLY A 15 -5.01 0.71 -0.37
CA GLY A 15 -4.59 2.01 0.15
C GLY A 15 -5.66 2.72 0.99
N SER A 16 -6.95 2.58 0.62
CA SER A 16 -8.04 3.15 1.43
C SER A 16 -8.21 2.44 2.77
N ALA A 17 -7.92 1.14 2.83
CA ALA A 17 -7.94 0.40 4.08
C ALA A 17 -6.77 0.81 4.99
N VAL A 18 -5.56 0.90 4.45
CA VAL A 18 -4.39 1.41 5.19
C VAL A 18 -4.65 2.83 5.71
N LEU A 19 -5.17 3.71 4.85
CA LEU A 19 -5.53 5.08 5.23
C LEU A 19 -6.46 5.08 6.44
N ARG A 20 -7.49 4.27 6.42
CA ARG A 20 -8.51 4.19 7.47
C ARG A 20 -7.92 3.72 8.80
N GLU A 21 -7.10 2.67 8.79
CA GLU A 21 -6.42 2.20 10.00
C GLU A 21 -5.44 3.26 10.53
N CYS A 22 -4.67 3.93 9.67
CA CYS A 22 -3.78 5.02 10.08
C CYS A 22 -4.55 6.21 10.68
N LEU A 23 -5.70 6.57 10.11
CA LEU A 23 -6.53 7.67 10.63
C LEU A 23 -7.17 7.34 11.98
N SER A 24 -7.49 6.08 12.25
CA SER A 24 -8.13 5.66 13.50
C SER A 24 -7.15 5.38 14.64
N ASP A 25 -5.85 5.22 14.37
CA ASP A 25 -4.85 4.84 15.36
C ASP A 25 -4.12 6.07 15.94
N SER A 26 -4.13 6.22 17.27
CA SER A 26 -3.49 7.35 17.95
C SER A 26 -1.96 7.37 17.86
N ARG A 27 -1.34 6.24 17.52
CA ARG A 27 0.11 6.12 17.28
C ARG A 27 0.56 6.74 15.96
N VAL A 28 -0.39 7.07 15.06
CA VAL A 28 -0.12 7.81 13.82
C VAL A 28 -0.45 9.27 14.03
N ALA A 29 0.54 10.16 13.93
CA ALA A 29 0.38 11.61 14.12
C ALA A 29 -0.08 12.32 12.83
N GLU A 30 0.48 11.93 11.69
CA GLU A 30 0.18 12.55 10.40
C GLU A 30 0.13 11.50 9.30
N VAL A 31 -0.83 11.65 8.41
CA VAL A 31 -0.97 10.89 7.18
C VAL A 31 -0.94 11.84 6.00
N VAL A 32 0.08 11.73 5.16
CA VAL A 32 0.09 12.39 3.84
C VAL A 32 -0.43 11.42 2.81
N ALA A 33 -1.47 11.79 2.08
CA ALA A 33 -2.00 10.99 0.97
C ALA A 33 -1.72 11.68 -0.37
N LEU A 34 -0.83 11.09 -1.18
CA LEU A 34 -0.62 11.56 -2.55
C LEU A 34 -1.67 10.95 -3.47
N THR A 35 -2.46 11.81 -4.10
CA THR A 35 -3.62 11.39 -4.90
C THR A 35 -3.81 12.29 -6.12
N ARG A 36 -4.43 11.75 -7.17
CA ARG A 36 -4.81 12.52 -8.37
C ARG A 36 -6.18 13.19 -8.24
N ARG A 37 -6.98 12.75 -7.30
CA ARG A 37 -8.37 13.20 -7.08
C ARG A 37 -8.67 13.27 -5.60
N PRO A 38 -9.52 14.17 -5.15
CA PRO A 38 -9.93 14.27 -3.76
C PRO A 38 -10.42 12.92 -3.19
N LEU A 39 -10.06 12.67 -1.94
CA LEU A 39 -10.46 11.48 -1.21
C LEU A 39 -11.87 11.60 -0.62
N GLY A 40 -12.33 12.84 -0.40
CA GLY A 40 -13.60 13.10 0.28
C GLY A 40 -13.61 12.68 1.74
N VAL A 41 -12.43 12.66 2.37
CA VAL A 41 -12.25 12.28 3.78
C VAL A 41 -11.77 13.50 4.54
N ASP A 42 -12.51 13.90 5.57
CA ASP A 42 -12.10 14.95 6.50
C ASP A 42 -11.58 14.32 7.79
N ALA A 43 -10.31 14.56 8.11
CA ALA A 43 -9.68 14.05 9.33
C ALA A 43 -8.50 14.95 9.72
N ALA A 44 -8.44 15.36 10.99
CA ALA A 44 -7.47 16.34 11.50
C ALA A 44 -6.00 16.00 11.20
N LYS A 45 -5.65 14.71 11.13
CA LYS A 45 -4.28 14.24 10.85
C LYS A 45 -4.05 13.84 9.39
N LEU A 46 -5.04 14.03 8.51
CA LEU A 46 -4.90 13.79 7.07
C LEU A 46 -4.47 15.06 6.36
N ARG A 47 -3.37 14.95 5.63
CA ARG A 47 -2.96 15.94 4.64
C ARG A 47 -3.09 15.34 3.25
N GLU A 48 -4.07 15.78 2.52
CA GLU A 48 -4.26 15.39 1.12
C GLU A 48 -3.42 16.27 0.21
N VAL A 49 -2.63 15.65 -0.66
CA VAL A 49 -1.74 16.34 -1.61
C VAL A 49 -2.02 15.86 -3.02
N THR A 50 -2.47 16.80 -3.87
CA THR A 50 -2.70 16.49 -5.28
C THR A 50 -1.37 16.34 -6.01
N CYS A 51 -1.18 15.18 -6.65
CA CYS A 51 -0.03 14.86 -7.47
C CYS A 51 -0.53 14.36 -8.84
N HIS A 52 -0.29 15.12 -9.89
CA HIS A 52 -0.73 14.76 -11.24
C HIS A 52 0.29 13.92 -11.98
N ASP A 53 1.58 14.15 -11.72
CA ASP A 53 2.70 13.40 -12.30
C ASP A 53 3.44 12.63 -11.21
N PHE A 54 3.45 11.32 -11.31
CA PHE A 54 4.21 10.44 -10.41
C PHE A 54 5.63 10.14 -10.90
N HIS A 55 6.05 10.65 -12.04
CA HIS A 55 7.45 10.64 -12.47
C HIS A 55 8.25 11.74 -11.78
N ASP A 56 7.65 12.92 -11.61
CA ASP A 56 8.27 14.05 -10.92
C ASP A 56 7.56 14.37 -9.61
N LEU A 57 8.21 14.01 -8.51
CA LEU A 57 7.71 14.29 -7.15
C LEU A 57 8.37 15.51 -6.50
N GLU A 58 9.20 16.28 -7.23
CA GLU A 58 9.82 17.50 -6.69
C GLU A 58 8.77 18.55 -6.26
N PRO A 59 7.69 18.81 -7.02
CA PRO A 59 6.67 19.77 -6.61
C PRO A 59 5.97 19.45 -5.29
N VAL A 60 5.91 18.16 -4.94
CA VAL A 60 5.28 17.67 -3.69
C VAL A 60 6.32 17.20 -2.66
N GLY A 61 7.59 17.41 -2.94
CA GLY A 61 8.70 16.87 -2.18
C GLY A 61 8.74 17.31 -0.71
N SER A 62 8.27 18.53 -0.38
CA SER A 62 8.17 19.01 1.00
C SER A 62 7.27 18.13 1.87
N HIS A 63 6.29 17.46 1.28
CA HIS A 63 5.39 16.55 1.98
C HIS A 63 6.00 15.15 2.21
N LEU A 64 7.15 14.87 1.63
CA LEU A 64 7.88 13.59 1.77
C LEU A 64 8.99 13.64 2.82
N VAL A 65 9.15 14.75 3.53
CA VAL A 65 10.20 14.94 4.54
C VAL A 65 9.77 14.28 5.86
N ASN A 66 10.75 13.63 6.53
CA ASN A 66 10.56 13.01 7.86
C ASN A 66 9.42 11.98 7.92
N ARG A 67 9.32 11.10 6.91
CA ARG A 67 8.35 10.00 6.92
C ARG A 67 8.96 8.75 7.53
N ASP A 68 8.25 8.13 8.48
CA ASP A 68 8.65 6.87 9.09
C ASP A 68 8.33 5.68 8.18
N ALA A 69 7.19 5.74 7.49
CA ALA A 69 6.76 4.71 6.56
C ALA A 69 6.08 5.28 5.31
N CYS A 70 6.31 4.61 4.19
CA CYS A 70 5.60 4.80 2.94
C CYS A 70 4.75 3.56 2.63
N PHE A 71 3.44 3.72 2.56
CA PHE A 71 2.53 2.68 2.11
C PHE A 71 2.26 2.85 0.61
N TYR A 72 3.06 2.19 -0.21
CA TYR A 72 2.94 2.28 -1.65
C TYR A 72 1.94 1.25 -2.19
N CYS A 73 0.68 1.66 -2.26
CA CYS A 73 -0.46 0.89 -2.77
C CYS A 73 -0.90 1.34 -4.17
N LEU A 74 -0.13 2.26 -4.80
CA LEU A 74 -0.39 2.69 -6.16
C LEU A 74 -0.08 1.55 -7.13
N GLY A 75 -1.02 1.26 -8.01
CA GLY A 75 -0.85 0.24 -9.02
C GLY A 75 -2.13 -0.03 -9.79
N VAL A 76 -1.99 -0.78 -10.85
CA VAL A 76 -3.08 -1.19 -11.72
C VAL A 76 -3.07 -2.71 -11.93
N SER A 77 -4.24 -3.29 -12.22
CA SER A 77 -4.28 -4.69 -12.65
C SER A 77 -4.01 -4.79 -14.15
N GLN A 78 -3.33 -5.86 -14.57
CA GLN A 78 -3.10 -6.14 -16.00
C GLN A 78 -4.41 -6.24 -16.79
N ALA A 79 -5.52 -6.61 -16.15
CA ALA A 79 -6.83 -6.64 -16.80
C ALA A 79 -7.33 -5.25 -17.23
N ARG A 80 -6.86 -4.18 -16.56
CA ARG A 80 -7.24 -2.79 -16.86
C ARG A 80 -6.25 -2.10 -17.78
N VAL A 81 -4.96 -2.42 -17.67
CA VAL A 81 -3.88 -1.87 -18.50
C VAL A 81 -3.19 -3.03 -19.18
N ARG A 82 -3.53 -3.26 -20.45
CA ARG A 82 -3.01 -4.37 -21.26
C ARG A 82 -1.70 -4.01 -21.94
N ASP A 83 -1.47 -2.73 -22.22
CA ASP A 83 -0.24 -2.24 -22.81
C ASP A 83 0.94 -2.45 -21.86
N PRO A 84 1.98 -3.20 -22.25
CA PRO A 84 3.12 -3.52 -21.40
C PRO A 84 3.93 -2.29 -20.98
N ALA A 85 4.06 -1.28 -21.86
CA ALA A 85 4.82 -0.08 -21.57
C ALA A 85 4.13 0.76 -20.49
N THR A 86 2.84 1.04 -20.63
CA THR A 86 2.03 1.75 -19.64
C THR A 86 1.95 0.97 -18.32
N TYR A 87 1.87 -0.38 -18.38
CA TYR A 87 1.86 -1.18 -17.17
C TYR A 87 3.19 -1.06 -16.39
N ARG A 88 4.32 -1.11 -17.13
CA ARG A 88 5.65 -0.96 -16.57
C ARG A 88 5.86 0.44 -15.98
N GLU A 89 5.47 1.47 -16.70
CA GLU A 89 5.51 2.86 -16.23
C GLU A 89 4.84 3.00 -14.86
N ILE A 90 3.57 2.59 -14.76
CA ILE A 90 2.80 2.72 -13.51
C ILE A 90 3.36 1.84 -12.38
N THR A 91 3.84 0.63 -12.71
CA THR A 91 4.24 -0.36 -11.70
C THR A 91 5.70 -0.25 -11.30
N TYR A 92 6.58 0.14 -12.21
CA TYR A 92 8.01 0.22 -11.98
C TYR A 92 8.49 1.67 -11.89
N ASP A 93 8.25 2.49 -12.92
CA ASP A 93 8.88 3.81 -13.00
C ASP A 93 8.35 4.75 -11.92
N TYR A 94 7.02 4.81 -11.68
CA TYR A 94 6.43 5.58 -10.58
C TYR A 94 6.89 5.07 -9.20
N THR A 95 7.03 3.76 -9.03
CA THR A 95 7.53 3.17 -7.79
C THR A 95 8.96 3.62 -7.50
N MET A 96 9.82 3.60 -8.52
CA MET A 96 11.21 4.01 -8.39
C MET A 96 11.36 5.53 -8.19
N ALA A 97 10.50 6.33 -8.80
CA ALA A 97 10.44 7.78 -8.57
C ALA A 97 10.09 8.07 -7.10
N ALA A 98 9.07 7.39 -6.55
CA ALA A 98 8.68 7.52 -5.15
C ALA A 98 9.80 7.08 -4.19
N ALA A 99 10.42 5.94 -4.44
CA ALA A 99 11.51 5.43 -3.61
C ALA A 99 12.73 6.37 -3.60
N ARG A 100 13.12 6.90 -4.75
CA ARG A 100 14.22 7.87 -4.87
C ARG A 100 13.89 9.20 -4.20
N ALA A 101 12.66 9.69 -4.32
CA ALA A 101 12.22 10.91 -3.65
C ALA A 101 12.27 10.76 -2.11
N LEU A 102 11.81 9.62 -1.60
CA LEU A 102 11.89 9.30 -0.16
C LEU A 102 13.33 9.09 0.31
N LEU A 103 14.18 8.43 -0.47
CA LEU A 103 15.59 8.27 -0.12
C LEU A 103 16.28 9.63 0.12
N ARG A 104 15.97 10.64 -0.70
CA ARG A 104 16.53 11.97 -0.55
C ARG A 104 15.97 12.74 0.65
N ARG A 105 14.72 12.51 1.04
CA ARG A 105 13.99 13.34 2.02
C ARG A 105 13.70 12.65 3.34
N SER A 106 13.65 11.32 3.33
CA SER A 106 13.36 10.47 4.48
C SER A 106 14.13 9.15 4.35
N PRO A 107 15.47 9.16 4.40
CA PRO A 107 16.30 7.97 4.18
C PRO A 107 16.02 6.84 5.20
N SER A 108 15.54 7.19 6.39
CA SER A 108 15.12 6.24 7.44
C SER A 108 13.74 5.62 7.21
N CYS A 109 13.00 6.05 6.18
CA CYS A 109 11.66 5.57 5.86
C CYS A 109 11.68 4.08 5.49
N THR A 110 10.70 3.34 5.98
CA THR A 110 10.40 1.98 5.49
C THR A 110 9.41 2.04 4.34
N PHE A 111 9.77 1.46 3.21
CA PHE A 111 8.94 1.42 2.01
C PHE A 111 8.15 0.11 1.94
N HIS A 112 6.85 0.17 2.15
CA HIS A 112 5.94 -0.96 2.03
C HIS A 112 5.37 -1.02 0.62
N PHE A 113 5.77 -2.01 -0.16
CA PHE A 113 5.40 -2.14 -1.57
C PHE A 113 4.36 -3.24 -1.79
N LEU A 114 3.19 -2.87 -2.31
CA LEU A 114 2.13 -3.82 -2.65
C LEU A 114 2.35 -4.45 -4.02
N THR A 115 2.64 -5.75 -4.02
CA THR A 115 2.82 -6.54 -5.25
C THR A 115 1.70 -7.56 -5.45
N GLY A 116 1.87 -8.80 -5.06
CA GLY A 116 0.86 -9.86 -5.13
C GLY A 116 1.47 -11.25 -5.23
N VAL A 117 0.67 -12.25 -4.88
CA VAL A 117 1.07 -13.66 -5.03
C VAL A 117 1.41 -13.96 -6.49
N GLY A 118 2.48 -14.69 -6.73
CA GLY A 118 2.98 -14.97 -8.09
C GLY A 118 3.94 -13.93 -8.66
N THR A 119 4.28 -12.86 -7.91
CA THR A 119 5.37 -11.94 -8.28
C THR A 119 6.68 -12.71 -8.44
N ASP A 120 7.34 -12.51 -9.58
CA ASP A 120 8.53 -13.28 -9.98
C ASP A 120 9.77 -12.41 -10.09
N GLN A 121 10.63 -12.51 -9.08
CA GLN A 121 11.93 -11.83 -9.07
C GLN A 121 12.95 -12.46 -10.03
N SER A 122 12.75 -13.71 -10.48
CA SER A 122 13.66 -14.36 -11.41
C SER A 122 13.52 -13.84 -12.86
N GLY A 123 12.39 -13.18 -13.17
CA GLY A 123 12.08 -12.67 -14.50
C GLY A 123 11.66 -13.74 -15.52
N ARG A 124 11.46 -15.00 -15.09
CA ARG A 124 11.16 -16.16 -15.98
C ARG A 124 9.67 -16.42 -16.14
N SER A 125 8.81 -15.79 -15.36
CA SER A 125 7.36 -15.97 -15.47
C SER A 125 6.86 -15.61 -16.87
N ARG A 126 5.89 -16.38 -17.37
CA ARG A 126 5.17 -16.06 -18.62
C ARG A 126 4.26 -14.84 -18.44
N MET A 127 3.86 -14.55 -17.19
CA MET A 127 2.99 -13.43 -16.87
C MET A 127 3.80 -12.12 -16.81
N MET A 128 3.50 -11.18 -17.69
CA MET A 128 4.18 -9.88 -17.79
C MET A 128 4.14 -9.12 -16.44
N TRP A 129 2.96 -9.05 -15.81
CA TRP A 129 2.80 -8.36 -14.54
C TRP A 129 3.68 -8.92 -13.42
N ALA A 130 3.87 -10.24 -13.42
CA ALA A 130 4.68 -10.91 -12.40
C ALA A 130 6.16 -10.53 -12.53
N ARG A 131 6.65 -10.46 -13.77
CA ARG A 131 8.04 -10.04 -14.07
C ARG A 131 8.27 -8.57 -13.69
N VAL A 132 7.35 -7.67 -14.10
CA VAL A 132 7.48 -6.22 -13.83
C VAL A 132 7.45 -5.94 -12.33
N LYS A 133 6.55 -6.59 -11.58
CA LYS A 133 6.52 -6.45 -10.11
C LYS A 133 7.78 -7.04 -9.46
N GLY A 134 8.27 -8.17 -9.94
CA GLY A 134 9.51 -8.76 -9.45
C GLY A 134 10.74 -7.91 -9.73
N GLU A 135 10.79 -7.25 -10.90
CA GLU A 135 11.80 -6.26 -11.24
C GLU A 135 11.78 -5.07 -10.27
N ALA A 136 10.59 -4.53 -9.98
CA ALA A 136 10.43 -3.44 -9.03
C ALA A 136 10.85 -3.83 -7.60
N GLU A 137 10.52 -5.03 -7.13
CA GLU A 137 10.97 -5.53 -5.82
C GLU A 137 12.50 -5.62 -5.75
N ARG A 138 13.18 -6.13 -6.79
CA ARG A 138 14.65 -6.19 -6.84
C ARG A 138 15.27 -4.80 -6.86
N ALA A 139 14.74 -3.89 -7.66
CA ALA A 139 15.24 -2.53 -7.76
C ALA A 139 15.07 -1.78 -6.42
N LEU A 140 13.94 -1.94 -5.74
CA LEU A 140 13.70 -1.36 -4.42
C LEU A 140 14.70 -1.88 -3.37
N ALA A 141 15.02 -3.18 -3.39
CA ALA A 141 16.00 -3.77 -2.46
C ALA A 141 17.41 -3.13 -2.61
N SER A 142 17.71 -2.55 -3.77
CA SER A 142 19.01 -1.94 -4.07
C SER A 142 18.99 -0.41 -4.02
N VAL A 143 17.85 0.24 -3.72
CA VAL A 143 17.73 1.71 -3.79
C VAL A 143 18.43 2.43 -2.65
N GLY A 144 18.68 1.74 -1.52
CA GLY A 144 19.39 2.29 -0.36
C GLY A 144 18.50 2.86 0.75
N LEU A 145 17.19 2.68 0.71
CA LEU A 145 16.29 3.01 1.81
C LEU A 145 16.57 2.13 3.05
N ALA A 146 16.29 2.64 4.24
CA ALA A 146 16.50 1.92 5.50
C ALA A 146 15.68 0.63 5.63
N GLY A 147 14.59 0.51 4.88
CA GLY A 147 13.78 -0.69 4.85
C GLY A 147 12.88 -0.81 3.62
N VAL A 148 12.71 -2.03 3.13
CA VAL A 148 11.76 -2.38 2.07
C VAL A 148 11.01 -3.65 2.46
N VAL A 149 9.69 -3.57 2.54
CA VAL A 149 8.79 -4.68 2.83
C VAL A 149 7.86 -4.90 1.64
N CYS A 150 7.97 -6.05 1.00
CA CYS A 150 7.14 -6.41 -0.16
C CYS A 150 5.93 -7.22 0.30
N TRP A 151 4.74 -6.79 -0.09
CA TRP A 151 3.49 -7.43 0.26
C TRP A 151 2.93 -8.19 -0.93
N ARG A 152 2.78 -9.50 -0.79
CA ARG A 152 2.29 -10.40 -1.83
C ARG A 152 0.95 -11.05 -1.44
N PRO A 153 -0.12 -10.24 -1.25
CA PRO A 153 -1.45 -10.81 -1.02
C PRO A 153 -1.92 -11.60 -2.24
N GLY A 154 -2.78 -12.57 -1.99
CA GLY A 154 -3.61 -13.16 -3.03
C GLY A 154 -4.74 -12.20 -3.39
N PHE A 155 -5.98 -12.65 -3.22
CA PHE A 155 -7.15 -11.78 -3.42
C PHE A 155 -7.39 -10.88 -2.19
N ILE A 156 -7.45 -9.56 -2.39
CA ILE A 156 -7.87 -8.61 -1.36
C ILE A 156 -9.36 -8.33 -1.53
N HIS A 157 -10.17 -8.84 -0.60
CA HIS A 157 -11.60 -8.59 -0.58
C HIS A 157 -11.90 -7.16 -0.07
N PRO A 158 -12.57 -6.30 -0.85
CA PRO A 158 -12.96 -4.97 -0.39
C PRO A 158 -14.05 -5.09 0.71
N PHE A 159 -13.74 -4.65 1.91
CA PHE A 159 -14.70 -4.64 3.02
C PHE A 159 -15.68 -3.47 2.93
N HIS A 160 -15.23 -2.34 2.35
CA HIS A 160 -16.06 -1.17 2.12
C HIS A 160 -16.34 -0.99 0.63
N PRO A 161 -17.59 -0.64 0.25
CA PRO A 161 -17.95 -0.37 -1.12
C PRO A 161 -17.07 0.75 -1.73
N GLN A 162 -16.63 0.53 -2.96
CA GLN A 162 -15.93 1.55 -3.74
C GLN A 162 -16.83 2.01 -4.88
N GLU A 163 -16.95 3.32 -5.06
CA GLU A 163 -17.74 3.87 -6.15
C GLU A 163 -17.28 3.34 -7.51
N GLY A 164 -18.23 2.91 -8.34
CA GLY A 164 -17.97 2.42 -9.71
C GLY A 164 -17.55 0.95 -9.85
N ARG A 165 -17.53 0.13 -8.78
CA ARG A 165 -17.09 -1.28 -8.82
C ARG A 165 -18.17 -2.32 -8.52
N ARG A 166 -19.44 -1.99 -8.70
CA ARG A 166 -20.59 -2.86 -8.30
C ARG A 166 -20.55 -4.29 -8.82
N PHE A 167 -20.05 -4.55 -10.03
CA PHE A 167 -20.02 -5.90 -10.59
C PHE A 167 -18.92 -6.78 -9.98
N THR A 168 -17.70 -6.23 -9.84
CA THR A 168 -16.59 -6.95 -9.21
C THR A 168 -16.84 -7.20 -7.73
N GLU A 169 -17.57 -6.32 -7.05
CA GLU A 169 -17.97 -6.47 -5.65
C GLU A 169 -18.99 -7.60 -5.45
N ARG A 170 -19.97 -7.74 -6.36
CA ARG A 170 -20.94 -8.85 -6.31
C ARG A 170 -20.24 -10.21 -6.44
N LEU A 171 -19.35 -10.35 -7.42
CA LEU A 171 -18.60 -11.58 -7.62
C LEU A 171 -17.67 -11.87 -6.45
N SER A 172 -16.98 -10.84 -5.91
CA SER A 172 -16.10 -10.99 -4.75
C SER A 172 -16.85 -11.41 -3.50
N ARG A 173 -18.07 -10.91 -3.30
CA ARG A 173 -18.91 -11.26 -2.13
C ARG A 173 -19.31 -12.75 -2.12
N VAL A 174 -19.52 -13.34 -3.30
CA VAL A 174 -19.86 -14.78 -3.44
C VAL A 174 -18.61 -15.66 -3.30
N LEU A 175 -17.49 -15.25 -3.89
CA LEU A 175 -16.25 -16.04 -3.89
C LEU A 175 -15.47 -15.95 -2.57
N TYR A 176 -15.53 -14.82 -1.88
CA TYR A 176 -14.74 -14.57 -0.67
C TYR A 176 -14.96 -15.59 0.46
N PRO A 177 -16.21 -16.00 0.82
CA PRO A 177 -16.42 -17.00 1.87
C PRO A 177 -15.75 -18.34 1.57
N VAL A 178 -15.69 -18.73 0.29
CA VAL A 178 -15.02 -19.95 -0.16
C VAL A 178 -13.50 -19.78 -0.11
N LEU A 179 -12.98 -18.67 -0.64
CA LEU A 179 -11.55 -18.39 -0.66
C LEU A 179 -10.97 -18.18 0.75
N ARG A 180 -11.73 -17.60 1.67
CA ARG A 180 -11.34 -17.42 3.08
C ARG A 180 -11.13 -18.75 3.82
N ARG A 181 -11.75 -19.85 3.36
CA ARG A 181 -11.53 -21.20 3.92
C ARG A 181 -10.09 -21.70 3.69
N PHE A 182 -9.38 -21.05 2.76
CA PHE A 182 -7.98 -21.34 2.44
C PHE A 182 -7.11 -20.11 2.80
N PRO A 183 -6.42 -20.12 3.97
CA PRO A 183 -5.70 -18.93 4.48
C PRO A 183 -4.62 -18.37 3.53
N GLY A 184 -4.22 -19.16 2.51
CA GLY A 184 -3.25 -18.73 1.50
C GLY A 184 -3.83 -17.95 0.32
N LEU A 185 -5.17 -17.85 0.16
CA LEU A 185 -5.78 -17.37 -1.07
C LEU A 185 -6.37 -15.95 -0.99
N ALA A 186 -6.92 -15.55 0.14
CA ALA A 186 -7.59 -14.27 0.27
C ALA A 186 -7.40 -13.64 1.66
N VAL A 187 -7.40 -12.30 1.70
CA VAL A 187 -7.45 -11.48 2.90
C VAL A 187 -8.50 -10.39 2.69
N SER A 188 -9.10 -9.88 3.77
CA SER A 188 -9.92 -8.68 3.68
C SER A 188 -9.03 -7.44 3.59
N SER A 189 -9.58 -6.35 3.04
CA SER A 189 -8.86 -5.07 2.99
C SER A 189 -8.58 -4.52 4.39
N VAL A 190 -9.43 -4.82 5.38
CA VAL A 190 -9.21 -4.44 6.79
C VAL A 190 -8.02 -5.19 7.38
N GLU A 191 -7.98 -6.52 7.23
CA GLU A 191 -6.84 -7.33 7.68
C GLU A 191 -5.54 -6.85 7.01
N PHE A 192 -5.59 -6.53 5.72
CA PHE A 192 -4.44 -6.00 4.99
C PHE A 192 -3.96 -4.65 5.54
N GLY A 193 -4.88 -3.69 5.78
CA GLY A 193 -4.55 -2.39 6.35
C GLY A 193 -3.94 -2.51 7.75
N ARG A 194 -4.53 -3.33 8.62
CA ARG A 194 -4.02 -3.64 9.96
C ARG A 194 -2.64 -4.25 9.93
N ALA A 195 -2.42 -5.22 9.04
CA ALA A 195 -1.13 -5.88 8.90
C ALA A 195 -0.01 -4.90 8.50
N MET A 196 -0.29 -4.01 7.53
CA MET A 196 0.70 -3.01 7.10
C MET A 196 1.05 -2.04 8.23
N LEU A 197 0.05 -1.55 8.97
CA LEU A 197 0.28 -0.67 10.11
C LEU A 197 1.01 -1.41 11.25
N GLN A 198 0.62 -2.66 11.55
CA GLN A 198 1.27 -3.46 12.59
C GLN A 198 2.74 -3.73 12.28
N ALA A 199 3.08 -4.08 11.04
CA ALA A 199 4.47 -4.28 10.63
C ALA A 199 5.31 -3.00 10.84
N THR A 200 4.72 -1.83 10.57
CA THR A 200 5.38 -0.54 10.82
C THR A 200 5.58 -0.29 12.31
N LEU A 201 4.57 -0.56 13.13
CA LEU A 201 4.62 -0.40 14.59
C LEU A 201 5.64 -1.33 15.25
N GLU A 202 5.81 -2.54 14.71
CA GLU A 202 6.85 -3.51 15.13
C GLU A 202 8.25 -3.14 14.61
N GLY A 203 8.40 -2.07 13.81
CA GLY A 203 9.68 -1.64 13.25
C GLY A 203 10.23 -2.58 12.18
N MET A 204 9.35 -3.31 11.49
CA MET A 204 9.77 -4.23 10.41
C MET A 204 10.41 -3.45 9.26
N ARG A 205 11.65 -3.81 8.91
CA ARG A 205 12.45 -3.13 7.86
C ARG A 205 12.60 -3.93 6.59
N GLN A 206 12.45 -5.24 6.64
CA GLN A 206 12.66 -6.13 5.49
C GLN A 206 11.69 -7.30 5.54
N GLY A 207 11.30 -7.81 4.36
CA GLY A 207 10.47 -8.99 4.24
C GLY A 207 9.72 -9.09 2.93
N VAL A 208 9.34 -10.31 2.60
CA VAL A 208 8.37 -10.62 1.53
C VAL A 208 7.23 -11.38 2.18
N LEU A 209 6.10 -10.71 2.34
CA LEU A 209 4.99 -11.16 3.17
C LEU A 209 3.83 -11.67 2.31
N GLY A 210 3.46 -12.93 2.51
CA GLY A 210 2.29 -13.55 1.88
C GLY A 210 1.04 -13.48 2.77
N ASN A 211 -0.04 -14.10 2.31
CA ASN A 211 -1.33 -14.05 3.03
C ASN A 211 -1.26 -14.53 4.48
N ARG A 212 -0.46 -15.57 4.77
CA ARG A 212 -0.33 -16.08 6.15
C ARG A 212 0.33 -15.07 7.07
N ASP A 213 1.37 -14.39 6.58
CA ASP A 213 2.06 -13.36 7.32
C ASP A 213 1.15 -12.14 7.55
N ILE A 214 0.36 -11.77 6.53
CA ILE A 214 -0.63 -10.69 6.61
C ILE A 214 -1.67 -11.01 7.70
N LEU A 215 -2.23 -12.20 7.71
CA LEU A 215 -3.22 -12.61 8.72
C LEU A 215 -2.59 -12.60 10.12
N ALA A 216 -1.40 -13.16 10.28
CA ALA A 216 -0.70 -13.19 11.56
C ALA A 216 -0.37 -11.78 12.10
N LEU A 217 -0.01 -10.84 11.23
CA LEU A 217 0.18 -9.43 11.59
C LEU A 217 -1.13 -8.76 11.96
N ALA A 218 -2.18 -8.99 11.19
CA ALA A 218 -3.50 -8.44 11.44
C ALA A 218 -4.09 -8.91 12.78
N ASP A 219 -3.88 -10.17 13.14
CA ASP A 219 -4.33 -10.75 14.41
C ASP A 219 -3.61 -10.16 15.63
N ARG A 220 -2.35 -9.72 15.46
CA ARG A 220 -1.58 -9.04 16.52
C ARG A 220 -1.92 -7.56 16.65
N TYR A 221 -2.55 -6.99 15.64
CA TYR A 221 -2.89 -5.57 15.66
C TYR A 221 -3.97 -5.26 16.69
N GLN A 222 -3.62 -4.40 17.63
CA GLN A 222 -4.55 -3.85 18.62
C GLN A 222 -4.73 -2.35 18.32
N PRO A 223 -5.90 -1.93 17.83
CA PRO A 223 -6.17 -0.52 17.54
C PRO A 223 -6.09 0.31 18.81
N GLN A 224 -5.36 1.41 18.77
CA GLN A 224 -5.38 2.42 19.79
C GLN A 224 -6.22 3.60 19.29
N GLY A 225 -7.45 3.73 19.79
CA GLY A 225 -8.37 4.78 19.37
C GLY A 225 -7.78 6.17 19.61
N THR A 226 -8.02 7.09 18.68
CA THR A 226 -7.88 8.51 18.97
C THR A 226 -8.84 8.82 20.12
N ALA A 227 -8.35 9.41 21.20
CA ALA A 227 -9.23 9.86 22.30
C ALA A 227 -10.39 10.62 21.68
N ARG A 228 -11.62 10.15 21.92
CA ARG A 228 -12.82 10.92 21.54
C ARG A 228 -12.67 12.26 22.25
N GLY A 229 -12.55 13.35 21.48
CA GLY A 229 -12.66 14.66 22.02
C GLY A 229 -13.97 14.75 22.83
N PRO A 230 -14.04 15.56 23.89
CA PRO A 230 -15.26 15.71 24.66
C PRO A 230 -16.39 16.16 23.73
N SER A 231 -17.48 15.43 23.78
CA SER A 231 -18.77 15.69 23.13
C SER A 231 -19.34 17.04 23.51
#